data_960a31c09683782ce220a8aea494cc36
#
_entry.id   960a31c09683782ce220a8aea494cc36
#
_cell.length_a   1.000
_cell.length_b   1.000
_cell.length_c   1.000
_cell.angle_alpha   90.00
_cell.angle_beta   90.00
_cell.angle_gamma   90.00
#
_symmetry.space_group_name_H-M   'P 1'
#
loop_
_entity.id
_entity.type
_entity.pdbx_description
1 polymer ?
#
loop_
_entity_poly.entity_id
_entity_poly.type
_entity_poly.pdbx_seq_one_letter_code
_entity_poly.pdbx_strand_id
1 'polypeptide(L)'
;MGNYKTYRAYRYNLMPTKSWDYALQATYSEPLARKTYLQFSYQFKYGFSKSDRDTYDFSSLPSGTFGSLKPAYRSWDNYLGLLTNPLASYLDSNLSRYSEYRTYTHDMQVMLRMLHTKWKMNVGMKLQPQHSTYMQDYLGVHVDNKRSVVNWSPTFDFRYKFNAQSNLRINYNSTVSQPSMTQLLDIVDNTDPQNISKGNPNLKPAFTNRFRLFYNAFRQKHAQSVMTFADFSTTRNAIGNSVTYDGTTGARTVQPVNVNGNWDANAAVMFNTSIDSAGVWNINTFTRGSFNRYASYLQQNATSAVEKNITKYLTLGERLSASYRTSWLELALDGSVDYTHSKNNLQSLNNLSTWQFSYGGSLIFSLPWNMSLSTDLHQNSRRGYNDAALNTN
;
A
#
# COMPACT_ATOMS: atom_id res chain seq x y z
N MET A 1 24.37 35.79 13.27
CA MET A 1 24.89 34.49 13.69
C MET A 1 23.77 33.72 14.39
N GLY A 2 23.19 32.74 13.76
CA GLY A 2 22.11 31.94 14.34
C GLY A 2 22.64 31.06 15.47
N ASN A 3 22.03 31.16 16.64
CA ASN A 3 22.31 30.25 17.75
C ASN A 3 21.77 28.86 17.40
N TYR A 4 22.62 27.98 16.92
CA TYR A 4 22.30 26.57 16.76
C TYR A 4 22.18 25.94 18.15
N LYS A 5 20.96 25.63 18.59
CA LYS A 5 20.76 24.76 19.76
C LYS A 5 21.08 23.31 19.32
N THR A 6 22.17 22.80 19.82
CA THR A 6 22.49 21.39 19.63
C THR A 6 21.57 20.56 20.53
N TYR A 7 20.68 19.79 19.93
CA TYR A 7 19.82 18.84 20.64
C TYR A 7 20.53 17.48 20.67
N ARG A 8 20.75 16.96 21.86
CA ARG A 8 21.36 15.65 22.08
C ARG A 8 20.34 14.73 22.75
N ALA A 9 19.90 13.67 22.07
CA ALA A 9 18.99 12.69 22.61
C ALA A 9 19.71 11.35 22.75
N TYR A 10 19.76 10.82 23.98
CA TYR A 10 20.21 9.47 24.28
C TYR A 10 19.03 8.71 24.87
N ARG A 11 18.33 7.94 24.04
CA ARG A 11 17.11 7.23 24.46
C ARG A 11 17.16 5.77 24.05
N TYR A 12 16.70 4.92 24.93
CA TYR A 12 16.43 3.54 24.67
C TYR A 12 14.93 3.30 24.79
N ASN A 13 14.33 2.67 23.78
CA ASN A 13 12.92 2.37 23.78
C ASN A 13 12.71 0.86 23.79
N LEU A 14 11.98 0.38 24.79
CA LEU A 14 11.48 -0.99 24.85
C LEU A 14 9.99 -0.97 24.48
N MET A 15 9.59 -1.70 23.45
CA MET A 15 8.22 -1.66 22.93
C MET A 15 7.61 -3.06 22.81
N PRO A 16 7.26 -3.72 23.91
CA PRO A 16 6.52 -4.95 23.85
C PRO A 16 5.11 -4.67 23.29
N THR A 17 4.74 -5.43 22.28
CA THR A 17 3.41 -5.38 21.69
C THR A 17 2.74 -6.73 21.83
N LYS A 18 1.43 -6.72 22.14
CA LYS A 18 0.58 -7.90 22.17
C LYS A 18 -0.64 -7.64 21.31
N SER A 19 -0.94 -8.52 20.41
CA SER A 19 -2.17 -8.45 19.64
C SER A 19 -2.71 -9.86 19.42
N TRP A 20 -4.02 -9.98 19.48
CA TRP A 20 -4.73 -11.21 19.14
C TRP A 20 -6.14 -10.86 18.70
N ASP A 21 -6.65 -11.67 17.82
CA ASP A 21 -8.00 -11.56 17.30
C ASP A 21 -8.66 -12.93 17.19
N TYR A 22 -9.95 -12.95 17.24
CA TYR A 22 -10.74 -14.12 16.92
C TYR A 22 -12.00 -13.73 16.16
N ALA A 23 -12.47 -14.64 15.34
CA ALA A 23 -13.67 -14.47 14.55
C ALA A 23 -14.52 -15.75 14.59
N LEU A 24 -15.81 -15.57 14.75
CA LEU A 24 -16.83 -16.63 14.61
C LEU A 24 -17.72 -16.28 13.44
N GLN A 25 -17.93 -17.23 12.54
CA GLN A 25 -18.76 -17.01 11.36
C GLN A 25 -19.80 -18.12 11.23
N ALA A 26 -21.02 -17.71 10.91
CA ALA A 26 -22.10 -18.60 10.51
C ALA A 26 -22.61 -18.16 9.13
N THR A 27 -22.92 -19.12 8.29
CA THR A 27 -23.47 -18.85 6.96
C THR A 27 -24.62 -19.80 6.71
N TYR A 28 -25.75 -19.24 6.30
CA TYR A 28 -26.95 -19.98 5.90
C TYR A 28 -27.28 -19.64 4.45
N SER A 29 -27.68 -20.63 3.67
CA SER A 29 -28.01 -20.47 2.26
C SER A 29 -29.35 -21.12 1.97
N GLU A 30 -30.34 -20.31 1.59
CA GLU A 30 -31.68 -20.72 1.24
C GLU A 30 -31.84 -20.80 -0.27
N PRO A 31 -32.25 -21.94 -0.83
CA PRO A 31 -32.60 -22.07 -2.24
C PRO A 31 -33.95 -21.39 -2.52
N LEU A 32 -33.95 -20.26 -3.22
CA LEU A 32 -35.20 -19.56 -3.62
C LEU A 32 -35.81 -20.16 -4.87
N ALA A 33 -34.94 -20.63 -5.79
CA ALA A 33 -35.34 -21.25 -7.05
C ALA A 33 -34.21 -22.13 -7.59
N ARG A 34 -34.48 -22.87 -8.66
CA ARG A 34 -33.43 -23.64 -9.33
C ARG A 34 -32.26 -22.71 -9.73
N LYS A 35 -31.06 -22.97 -9.15
CA LYS A 35 -29.82 -22.21 -9.37
C LYS A 35 -29.82 -20.79 -8.78
N THR A 36 -30.74 -20.44 -7.89
CA THR A 36 -30.82 -19.16 -7.23
C THR A 36 -30.89 -19.36 -5.71
N TYR A 37 -30.00 -18.70 -4.98
CA TYR A 37 -29.84 -18.86 -3.56
C TYR A 37 -29.77 -17.49 -2.88
N LEU A 38 -30.44 -17.35 -1.74
CA LEU A 38 -30.26 -16.24 -0.84
C LEU A 38 -29.35 -16.68 0.30
N GLN A 39 -28.23 -16.02 0.44
CA GLN A 39 -27.23 -16.35 1.46
C GLN A 39 -27.21 -15.26 2.53
N PHE A 40 -27.31 -15.69 3.78
CA PHE A 40 -27.10 -14.86 4.95
C PHE A 40 -25.79 -15.28 5.60
N SER A 41 -24.94 -14.32 5.91
CA SER A 41 -23.70 -14.57 6.64
C SER A 41 -23.58 -13.60 7.79
N TYR A 42 -23.26 -14.12 8.95
CA TYR A 42 -22.94 -13.32 10.12
C TYR A 42 -21.56 -13.70 10.61
N GLN A 43 -20.74 -12.70 10.86
CA GLN A 43 -19.42 -12.88 11.45
C GLN A 43 -19.23 -11.89 12.59
N PHE A 44 -18.89 -12.40 13.75
CA PHE A 44 -18.41 -11.61 14.87
C PHE A 44 -16.89 -11.66 14.89
N LYS A 45 -16.26 -10.49 15.04
CA LYS A 45 -14.81 -10.36 15.19
C LYS A 45 -14.51 -9.56 16.44
N TYR A 46 -13.58 -10.06 17.21
CA TYR A 46 -12.98 -9.33 18.32
C TYR A 46 -11.49 -9.17 18.05
N GLY A 47 -10.99 -7.96 18.17
CA GLY A 47 -9.55 -7.66 18.07
C GLY A 47 -9.08 -6.93 19.33
N PHE A 48 -7.91 -7.31 19.78
CA PHE A 48 -7.19 -6.68 20.88
C PHE A 48 -5.78 -6.35 20.47
N SER A 49 -5.34 -5.15 20.78
CA SER A 49 -3.95 -4.73 20.58
C SER A 49 -3.50 -3.88 21.76
N LYS A 50 -2.36 -4.22 22.30
CA LYS A 50 -1.70 -3.48 23.37
C LYS A 50 -0.27 -3.18 22.95
N SER A 51 0.17 -1.94 23.17
CA SER A 51 1.55 -1.51 23.03
C SER A 51 1.98 -0.80 24.31
N ASP A 52 3.10 -1.22 24.86
CA ASP A 52 3.67 -0.67 26.09
C ASP A 52 5.08 -0.21 25.75
N ARG A 53 5.24 1.08 25.45
CA ARG A 53 6.53 1.65 25.10
C ARG A 53 7.12 2.34 26.32
N ASP A 54 8.12 1.70 26.92
CA ASP A 54 8.97 2.32 27.92
C ASP A 54 10.11 3.08 27.24
N THR A 55 10.25 4.34 27.56
CA THR A 55 11.35 5.19 27.07
C THR A 55 12.29 5.48 28.25
N TYR A 56 13.54 5.13 28.09
CA TYR A 56 14.60 5.39 29.07
C TYR A 56 15.49 6.51 28.55
N ASP A 57 15.66 7.57 29.33
CA ASP A 57 16.49 8.72 28.97
C ASP A 57 17.85 8.65 29.68
N PHE A 58 18.90 8.55 28.89
CA PHE A 58 20.28 8.50 29.33
C PHE A 58 20.98 9.86 29.20
N SER A 59 20.28 10.94 29.00
CA SER A 59 20.88 12.27 28.85
C SER A 59 21.64 12.76 30.10
N SER A 60 21.29 12.23 31.29
CA SER A 60 21.96 12.52 32.57
C SER A 60 23.25 11.78 32.74
N LEU A 61 23.57 10.79 31.91
CA LEU A 61 24.81 10.04 32.00
C LEU A 61 26.00 10.88 31.53
N PRO A 62 27.21 10.69 32.15
CA PRO A 62 28.42 11.36 31.70
C PRO A 62 28.72 11.14 30.21
N SER A 63 29.24 12.18 29.56
CA SER A 63 29.68 12.07 28.19
C SER A 63 30.78 11.01 28.07
N GLY A 64 30.58 9.97 27.30
CA GLY A 64 31.52 8.86 27.16
C GLY A 64 31.14 7.59 27.91
N THR A 65 30.04 7.55 28.68
CA THR A 65 29.55 6.33 29.33
C THR A 65 29.49 5.14 28.38
N PHE A 66 29.02 5.38 27.14
CA PHE A 66 28.95 4.35 26.11
C PHE A 66 30.25 4.25 25.27
N GLY A 67 31.22 5.15 25.52
CA GLY A 67 32.56 5.11 24.96
C GLY A 67 32.60 4.99 23.45
N SER A 68 33.48 4.14 22.96
CA SER A 68 33.69 3.83 21.54
C SER A 68 32.81 2.69 21.04
N LEU A 69 31.78 2.26 21.77
CA LEU A 69 30.86 1.22 21.31
C LEU A 69 30.19 1.67 20.03
N LYS A 70 30.44 0.94 18.96
CA LYS A 70 29.73 1.14 17.69
C LYS A 70 28.37 0.43 17.77
N PRO A 71 27.27 1.09 17.44
CA PRO A 71 25.98 0.44 17.41
C PRO A 71 26.00 -0.69 16.39
N ALA A 72 25.91 -1.92 16.87
CA ALA A 72 25.69 -3.10 16.04
C ALA A 72 24.25 -3.57 16.22
N TYR A 73 23.69 -4.15 15.18
CA TYR A 73 22.34 -4.69 15.25
C TYR A 73 22.22 -5.71 16.40
N ARG A 74 21.24 -5.52 17.29
CA ARG A 74 20.97 -6.35 18.47
C ARG A 74 22.05 -6.35 19.57
N SER A 75 22.88 -5.33 19.66
CA SER A 75 23.93 -5.22 20.68
C SER A 75 23.52 -4.38 21.90
N TRP A 76 22.22 -4.23 22.17
CA TRP A 76 21.73 -3.41 23.29
C TRP A 76 22.24 -3.87 24.66
N ASP A 77 22.38 -5.16 24.86
CA ASP A 77 22.91 -5.73 26.15
C ASP A 77 24.28 -5.17 26.51
N ASN A 78 25.14 -4.90 25.52
CA ASN A 78 26.45 -4.30 25.73
C ASN A 78 26.37 -2.86 26.24
N TYR A 79 25.34 -2.10 25.75
CA TYR A 79 25.10 -0.74 26.24
C TYR A 79 24.46 -0.74 27.62
N LEU A 80 23.46 -1.60 27.84
CA LEU A 80 22.74 -1.69 29.11
C LEU A 80 23.65 -2.19 30.23
N GLY A 81 24.64 -3.03 29.92
CA GLY A 81 25.65 -3.50 30.86
C GLY A 81 26.60 -2.41 31.36
N LEU A 82 26.67 -1.24 30.72
CA LEU A 82 27.50 -0.10 31.16
C LEU A 82 26.77 0.86 32.09
N LEU A 83 25.47 0.65 32.32
CA LEU A 83 24.68 1.48 33.20
C LEU A 83 25.11 1.27 34.66
N THR A 84 25.30 2.36 35.40
CA THR A 84 25.68 2.33 36.83
C THR A 84 24.49 2.03 37.73
N ASN A 85 23.27 2.37 37.30
CA ASN A 85 22.03 2.13 38.02
C ASN A 85 21.12 1.18 37.22
N PRO A 86 20.15 0.53 37.87
CA PRO A 86 19.17 -0.30 37.18
C PRO A 86 18.44 0.50 36.07
N LEU A 87 18.13 -0.16 34.97
CA LEU A 87 17.47 0.47 33.81
C LEU A 87 16.23 1.26 34.22
N ALA A 88 15.42 0.75 35.14
CA ALA A 88 14.22 1.40 35.63
C ALA A 88 14.43 2.82 36.21
N SER A 89 15.63 3.14 36.68
CA SER A 89 15.97 4.48 37.21
C SER A 89 16.09 5.55 36.13
N TYR A 90 16.18 5.15 34.89
CA TYR A 90 16.22 6.04 33.70
C TYR A 90 14.90 6.13 32.98
N LEU A 91 13.83 5.52 33.52
CA LEU A 91 12.50 5.58 32.89
C LEU A 91 11.97 7.00 32.88
N ASP A 92 11.68 7.49 31.69
CA ASP A 92 10.96 8.74 31.48
C ASP A 92 9.49 8.45 31.22
N SER A 93 8.66 8.64 32.25
CA SER A 93 7.21 8.40 32.18
C SER A 93 6.50 9.35 31.22
N ASN A 94 7.04 10.56 31.00
CA ASN A 94 6.43 11.50 30.04
C ASN A 94 6.66 11.08 28.59
N LEU A 95 7.78 10.44 28.29
CA LEU A 95 8.11 9.94 26.96
C LEU A 95 7.65 8.50 26.74
N SER A 96 7.32 7.79 27.83
CA SER A 96 6.75 6.45 27.77
C SER A 96 5.28 6.52 27.28
N ARG A 97 4.86 5.49 26.57
CA ARG A 97 3.51 5.44 26.01
C ARG A 97 2.86 4.08 26.19
N TYR A 98 1.79 4.04 26.94
CA TYR A 98 0.90 2.91 27.00
C TYR A 98 -0.28 3.10 26.05
N SER A 99 -0.65 2.09 25.30
CA SER A 99 -1.86 2.12 24.49
C SER A 99 -2.54 0.76 24.42
N GLU A 100 -3.85 0.78 24.52
CA GLU A 100 -4.71 -0.39 24.42
C GLU A 100 -5.87 -0.11 23.46
N TYR A 101 -6.12 -1.06 22.58
CA TYR A 101 -7.18 -0.97 21.59
C TYR A 101 -7.98 -2.26 21.53
N ARG A 102 -9.30 -2.14 21.63
CA ARG A 102 -10.24 -3.25 21.48
C ARG A 102 -11.26 -2.91 20.42
N THR A 103 -11.56 -3.87 19.55
CA THR A 103 -12.59 -3.73 18.51
C THR A 103 -13.55 -4.89 18.56
N TYR A 104 -14.83 -4.56 18.46
CA TYR A 104 -15.94 -5.49 18.34
C TYR A 104 -16.62 -5.20 17.00
N THR A 105 -16.57 -6.14 16.07
CA THR A 105 -17.11 -5.94 14.72
C THR A 105 -18.14 -7.03 14.44
N HIS A 106 -19.31 -6.61 13.99
CA HIS A 106 -20.38 -7.48 13.54
C HIS A 106 -20.52 -7.32 12.02
N ASP A 107 -20.18 -8.35 11.25
CA ASP A 107 -20.36 -8.37 9.80
C ASP A 107 -21.64 -9.13 9.48
N MET A 108 -22.67 -8.45 9.03
CA MET A 108 -23.94 -9.01 8.58
C MET A 108 -24.01 -8.87 7.06
N GLN A 109 -24.09 -9.98 6.34
CA GLN A 109 -24.13 -9.95 4.88
C GLN A 109 -25.35 -10.68 4.34
N VAL A 110 -26.01 -10.06 3.40
CA VAL A 110 -27.06 -10.66 2.57
C VAL A 110 -26.58 -10.69 1.14
N MET A 111 -26.67 -11.86 0.49
CA MET A 111 -26.17 -12.04 -0.88
C MET A 111 -27.15 -12.90 -1.67
N LEU A 112 -27.55 -12.40 -2.83
CA LEU A 112 -28.27 -13.15 -3.85
C LEU A 112 -27.25 -13.77 -4.79
N ARG A 113 -27.28 -15.11 -4.92
CA ARG A 113 -26.37 -15.90 -5.76
C ARG A 113 -27.17 -16.61 -6.84
N MET A 114 -26.78 -16.38 -8.08
CA MET A 114 -27.35 -17.02 -9.27
C MET A 114 -26.25 -17.82 -9.99
N LEU A 115 -26.49 -19.11 -10.17
CA LEU A 115 -25.50 -20.07 -10.69
C LEU A 115 -26.01 -20.73 -11.98
N HIS A 116 -25.90 -20.03 -13.09
CA HIS A 116 -26.23 -20.60 -14.41
C HIS A 116 -25.02 -21.23 -15.08
N THR A 117 -25.26 -22.05 -16.09
CA THR A 117 -24.21 -22.78 -16.80
C THR A 117 -23.17 -21.87 -17.45
N LYS A 118 -23.62 -20.79 -18.09
CA LYS A 118 -22.77 -19.83 -18.78
C LYS A 118 -22.38 -18.61 -17.93
N TRP A 119 -23.13 -18.33 -16.87
CA TRP A 119 -22.85 -17.16 -16.05
C TRP A 119 -23.13 -17.43 -14.57
N LYS A 120 -22.44 -16.70 -13.73
CA LYS A 120 -22.65 -16.66 -12.29
C LYS A 120 -22.69 -15.21 -11.85
N MET A 121 -23.63 -14.88 -10.98
CA MET A 121 -23.78 -13.55 -10.43
C MET A 121 -24.00 -13.62 -8.93
N ASN A 122 -23.27 -12.82 -8.19
CA ASN A 122 -23.46 -12.58 -6.77
C ASN A 122 -23.69 -11.08 -6.57
N VAL A 123 -24.80 -10.73 -5.96
CA VAL A 123 -25.15 -9.35 -5.60
C VAL A 123 -25.46 -9.33 -4.13
N GLY A 124 -24.81 -8.49 -3.36
CA GLY A 124 -25.02 -8.46 -1.94
C GLY A 124 -24.69 -7.14 -1.29
N MET A 125 -25.04 -7.07 -0.02
CA MET A 125 -24.72 -5.95 0.84
C MET A 125 -24.23 -6.48 2.19
N LYS A 126 -23.19 -5.87 2.71
CA LYS A 126 -22.67 -6.10 4.04
C LYS A 126 -22.95 -4.88 4.92
N LEU A 127 -23.53 -5.09 6.07
CA LEU A 127 -23.66 -4.14 7.15
C LEU A 127 -22.65 -4.50 8.22
N GLN A 128 -21.87 -3.52 8.68
CA GLN A 128 -20.78 -3.73 9.63
C GLN A 128 -20.84 -2.70 10.76
N PRO A 129 -21.65 -2.94 11.81
CA PRO A 129 -21.51 -2.23 13.06
C PRO A 129 -20.19 -2.57 13.73
N GLN A 130 -19.45 -1.54 14.14
CA GLN A 130 -18.17 -1.68 14.83
C GLN A 130 -18.18 -0.79 16.07
N HIS A 131 -17.83 -1.36 17.21
CA HIS A 131 -17.54 -0.66 18.44
C HIS A 131 -16.06 -0.79 18.75
N SER A 132 -15.42 0.33 19.04
CA SER A 132 -13.99 0.38 19.38
C SER A 132 -13.80 1.16 20.66
N THR A 133 -12.97 0.61 21.55
CA THR A 133 -12.49 1.32 22.74
C THR A 133 -10.98 1.46 22.65
N TYR A 134 -10.47 2.59 23.01
CA TYR A 134 -9.04 2.79 23.10
C TYR A 134 -8.67 3.64 24.31
N MET A 135 -7.58 3.26 24.92
CA MET A 135 -6.97 3.94 26.04
C MET A 135 -5.53 4.24 25.71
N GLN A 136 -5.07 5.42 26.04
CA GLN A 136 -3.67 5.81 25.86
C GLN A 136 -3.23 6.71 27.00
N ASP A 137 -2.01 6.43 27.50
CA ASP A 137 -1.24 7.32 28.35
C ASP A 137 0.00 7.75 27.59
N TYR A 138 0.14 9.05 27.35
CA TYR A 138 1.30 9.59 26.64
C TYR A 138 1.48 11.09 26.91
N LEU A 139 2.70 11.54 27.13
CA LEU A 139 3.07 12.93 27.45
C LEU A 139 2.28 13.50 28.65
N GLY A 140 2.00 12.65 29.65
CA GLY A 140 1.20 13.03 30.81
C GLY A 140 -0.30 13.18 30.54
N VAL A 141 -0.76 12.85 29.34
CA VAL A 141 -2.18 12.91 28.93
C VAL A 141 -2.76 11.50 28.94
N HIS A 142 -3.79 11.29 29.73
CA HIS A 142 -4.63 10.10 29.70
C HIS A 142 -5.83 10.31 28.79
N VAL A 143 -6.04 9.40 27.84
CA VAL A 143 -7.21 9.41 26.96
C VAL A 143 -7.88 8.04 27.03
N ASP A 144 -9.16 8.02 27.41
CA ASP A 144 -10.06 6.86 27.26
C ASP A 144 -11.21 7.30 26.35
N ASN A 145 -11.33 6.66 25.19
CA ASN A 145 -12.33 7.03 24.22
C ASN A 145 -13.03 5.79 23.64
N LYS A 146 -14.29 6.00 23.24
CA LYS A 146 -15.14 4.98 22.65
C LYS A 146 -15.73 5.49 21.35
N ARG A 147 -15.74 4.66 20.34
CA ARG A 147 -16.27 5.01 19.03
C ARG A 147 -17.15 3.89 18.51
N SER A 148 -18.34 4.25 18.09
CA SER A 148 -19.26 3.35 17.39
C SER A 148 -19.48 3.87 15.97
N VAL A 149 -19.36 3.01 14.98
CA VAL A 149 -19.62 3.31 13.58
C VAL A 149 -20.39 2.18 12.95
N VAL A 150 -21.23 2.51 11.97
CA VAL A 150 -21.94 1.53 11.16
C VAL A 150 -21.52 1.75 9.72
N ASN A 151 -20.87 0.74 9.13
CA ASN A 151 -20.44 0.76 7.76
C ASN A 151 -21.34 -0.16 6.93
N TRP A 152 -21.54 0.18 5.66
CA TRP A 152 -22.26 -0.65 4.72
C TRP A 152 -21.49 -0.71 3.41
N SER A 153 -21.44 -1.92 2.86
CA SER A 153 -20.56 -2.23 1.74
C SER A 153 -21.29 -3.09 0.73
N PRO A 154 -21.79 -2.50 -0.38
CA PRO A 154 -22.34 -3.28 -1.47
C PRO A 154 -21.25 -4.05 -2.21
N THR A 155 -21.61 -5.22 -2.72
CA THR A 155 -20.73 -6.11 -3.47
C THR A 155 -21.44 -6.65 -4.71
N PHE A 156 -20.69 -6.80 -5.79
CA PHE A 156 -21.16 -7.40 -7.02
C PHE A 156 -20.04 -8.23 -7.65
N ASP A 157 -20.30 -9.48 -8.00
CA ASP A 157 -19.37 -10.35 -8.74
C ASP A 157 -20.16 -11.02 -9.87
N PHE A 158 -19.76 -10.75 -11.09
CA PHE A 158 -20.36 -11.33 -12.28
C PHE A 158 -19.29 -12.05 -13.07
N ARG A 159 -19.57 -13.28 -13.46
CA ARG A 159 -18.72 -14.10 -14.32
C ARG A 159 -19.50 -14.62 -15.47
N TYR A 160 -18.97 -14.46 -16.67
CA TYR A 160 -19.57 -14.97 -17.90
C TYR A 160 -18.56 -15.86 -18.63
N LYS A 161 -18.97 -17.06 -18.98
CA LYS A 161 -18.21 -17.99 -19.81
C LYS A 161 -18.71 -17.94 -21.23
N PHE A 162 -17.93 -17.40 -22.15
CA PHE A 162 -18.24 -17.43 -23.59
C PHE A 162 -18.14 -18.87 -24.13
N ASN A 163 -17.08 -19.55 -23.72
CA ASN A 163 -16.81 -20.96 -23.99
C ASN A 163 -15.91 -21.55 -22.88
N ALA A 164 -15.38 -22.76 -23.07
CA ALA A 164 -14.52 -23.41 -22.09
C ALA A 164 -13.17 -22.68 -21.85
N GLN A 165 -12.73 -21.87 -22.82
CA GLN A 165 -11.41 -21.23 -22.85
C GLN A 165 -11.49 -19.70 -22.76
N SER A 166 -12.71 -19.13 -22.70
CA SER A 166 -12.90 -17.67 -22.69
C SER A 166 -13.91 -17.27 -21.63
N ASN A 167 -13.50 -16.37 -20.75
CA ASN A 167 -14.36 -15.88 -19.67
C ASN A 167 -14.13 -14.39 -19.38
N LEU A 168 -15.18 -13.75 -18.87
CA LEU A 168 -15.19 -12.40 -18.38
C LEU A 168 -15.59 -12.43 -16.90
N ARG A 169 -14.90 -11.68 -16.08
CA ARG A 169 -15.28 -11.40 -14.70
C ARG A 169 -15.32 -9.90 -14.46
N ILE A 170 -16.42 -9.45 -13.88
CA ILE A 170 -16.60 -8.08 -13.39
C ILE A 170 -16.85 -8.18 -11.90
N ASN A 171 -16.08 -7.45 -11.12
CA ASN A 171 -16.20 -7.42 -9.68
C ASN A 171 -16.25 -5.96 -9.20
N TYR A 172 -17.22 -5.67 -8.36
CA TYR A 172 -17.29 -4.45 -7.59
C TYR A 172 -17.35 -4.79 -6.11
N ASN A 173 -16.53 -4.15 -5.34
CA ASN A 173 -16.60 -4.21 -3.88
C ASN A 173 -16.28 -2.85 -3.28
N SER A 174 -16.92 -2.57 -2.17
CA SER A 174 -16.57 -1.43 -1.33
C SER A 174 -15.97 -1.91 -0.02
N THR A 175 -15.06 -1.11 0.51
CA THR A 175 -14.40 -1.35 1.79
C THR A 175 -14.37 -0.08 2.61
N VAL A 176 -14.46 -0.22 3.91
CA VAL A 176 -14.33 0.89 4.85
C VAL A 176 -13.08 0.69 5.69
N SER A 177 -12.22 1.71 5.71
CA SER A 177 -11.02 1.75 6.53
C SER A 177 -11.19 2.76 7.65
N GLN A 178 -11.05 2.30 8.89
CA GLN A 178 -11.10 3.18 10.05
C GLN A 178 -9.77 3.93 10.20
N PRO A 179 -9.80 5.19 10.70
CA PRO A 179 -8.58 5.84 11.17
C PRO A 179 -7.91 5.00 12.25
N SER A 180 -6.58 5.01 12.27
CA SER A 180 -5.83 4.37 13.35
C SER A 180 -6.05 5.11 14.67
N MET A 181 -5.80 4.42 15.77
CA MET A 181 -5.91 4.99 17.09
C MET A 181 -5.03 6.25 17.24
N THR A 182 -3.78 6.18 16.81
CA THR A 182 -2.84 7.30 16.89
C THR A 182 -3.30 8.51 16.07
N GLN A 183 -4.03 8.29 14.98
CA GLN A 183 -4.58 9.38 14.16
C GLN A 183 -5.77 10.07 14.84
N LEU A 184 -6.50 9.37 15.71
CA LEU A 184 -7.69 9.90 16.40
C LEU A 184 -7.38 10.63 17.69
N LEU A 185 -6.19 10.44 18.26
CA LEU A 185 -5.81 11.06 19.53
C LEU A 185 -5.45 12.52 19.33
N ASP A 186 -6.07 13.42 20.07
CA ASP A 186 -5.71 14.86 20.11
C ASP A 186 -4.48 15.09 21.02
N ILE A 187 -3.41 14.39 20.72
CA ILE A 187 -2.14 14.52 21.42
C ILE A 187 -1.14 15.14 20.47
N VAL A 188 -0.46 16.19 20.95
CA VAL A 188 0.64 16.82 20.24
C VAL A 188 1.93 16.12 20.62
N ASP A 189 2.52 15.41 19.68
CA ASP A 189 3.86 14.84 19.83
C ASP A 189 4.89 15.82 19.29
N ASN A 190 5.60 16.46 20.19
CA ASN A 190 6.69 17.41 19.95
C ASN A 190 8.05 16.88 20.42
N THR A 191 8.22 15.58 20.52
CA THR A 191 9.50 14.95 20.88
C THR A 191 10.61 15.31 19.89
N ASP A 192 10.24 15.59 18.63
CA ASP A 192 11.06 16.30 17.67
C ASP A 192 10.45 17.70 17.47
N PRO A 193 11.07 18.77 18.02
CA PRO A 193 10.53 20.12 17.93
C PRO A 193 10.44 20.68 16.51
N GLN A 194 11.14 20.09 15.54
CA GLN A 194 11.08 20.50 14.13
C GLN A 194 10.02 19.72 13.35
N ASN A 195 9.60 18.56 13.83
CA ASN A 195 8.60 17.71 13.19
C ASN A 195 7.52 17.30 14.20
N ILE A 196 6.59 18.18 14.41
CA ILE A 196 5.48 17.98 15.33
C ILE A 196 4.40 17.14 14.67
N SER A 197 3.88 16.15 15.36
CA SER A 197 2.70 15.42 14.91
C SER A 197 1.51 15.65 15.86
N LYS A 198 0.33 15.76 15.28
CA LYS A 198 -0.92 15.96 16.03
C LYS A 198 -1.99 15.03 15.46
N GLY A 199 -2.75 14.36 16.33
CA GLY A 199 -3.91 13.58 15.90
C GLY A 199 -5.12 14.44 15.58
N ASN A 200 -6.19 13.81 15.08
CA ASN A 200 -7.46 14.46 14.75
C ASN A 200 -8.64 13.55 15.12
N PRO A 201 -9.33 13.81 16.23
CA PRO A 201 -10.47 13.02 16.67
C PRO A 201 -11.68 13.09 15.74
N ASN A 202 -11.75 14.10 14.86
CA ASN A 202 -12.85 14.32 13.93
C ASN A 202 -12.72 13.51 12.61
N LEU A 203 -11.73 12.66 12.49
CA LEU A 203 -11.54 11.84 11.30
C LEU A 203 -12.72 10.90 11.07
N LYS A 204 -13.20 10.91 9.84
CA LYS A 204 -14.23 9.99 9.35
C LYS A 204 -13.58 8.76 8.72
N PRO A 205 -14.23 7.60 8.74
CA PRO A 205 -13.76 6.44 8.01
C PRO A 205 -13.60 6.72 6.51
N ALA A 206 -12.55 6.17 5.93
CA ALA A 206 -12.35 6.20 4.50
C ALA A 206 -13.19 5.11 3.84
N PHE A 207 -13.91 5.47 2.79
CA PHE A 207 -14.77 4.56 2.01
C PHE A 207 -14.21 4.41 0.61
N THR A 208 -13.78 3.21 0.26
CA THR A 208 -13.17 2.90 -1.03
C THR A 208 -14.10 2.04 -1.87
N ASN A 209 -14.42 2.51 -3.07
CA ASN A 209 -15.10 1.74 -4.11
C ASN A 209 -14.06 1.19 -5.08
N ARG A 210 -14.15 -0.08 -5.40
CA ARG A 210 -13.22 -0.73 -6.30
C ARG A 210 -13.95 -1.56 -7.35
N PHE A 211 -13.67 -1.26 -8.62
CA PHE A 211 -14.18 -1.94 -9.80
C PHE A 211 -13.04 -2.70 -10.45
N ARG A 212 -13.26 -3.98 -10.74
CA ARG A 212 -12.28 -4.81 -11.43
C ARG A 212 -12.94 -5.52 -12.60
N LEU A 213 -12.22 -5.54 -13.71
CA LEU A 213 -12.56 -6.31 -14.88
C LEU A 213 -11.40 -7.25 -15.18
N PHE A 214 -11.73 -8.49 -15.45
CA PHE A 214 -10.78 -9.48 -15.90
C PHE A 214 -11.40 -10.23 -17.09
N TYR A 215 -10.67 -10.27 -18.18
CA TYR A 215 -11.04 -11.03 -19.36
C TYR A 215 -9.89 -11.90 -19.78
N ASN A 216 -10.16 -13.17 -20.08
CA ASN A 216 -9.20 -14.04 -20.71
C ASN A 216 -9.86 -14.83 -21.84
N ALA A 217 -9.11 -15.03 -22.90
CA ALA A 217 -9.50 -15.87 -24.02
C ALA A 217 -8.28 -16.63 -24.54
N PHE A 218 -8.53 -17.86 -24.95
CA PHE A 218 -7.54 -18.71 -25.60
C PHE A 218 -8.13 -19.33 -26.87
N ARG A 219 -7.32 -19.36 -27.92
CA ARG A 219 -7.62 -20.05 -29.18
C ARG A 219 -6.50 -21.03 -29.47
N GLN A 220 -6.84 -22.28 -29.68
CA GLN A 220 -5.86 -23.35 -29.93
C GLN A 220 -5.08 -23.13 -31.24
N LYS A 221 -5.74 -22.59 -32.28
CA LYS A 221 -5.06 -22.21 -33.51
C LYS A 221 -4.05 -21.10 -33.21
N HIS A 222 -2.79 -21.31 -33.54
CA HIS A 222 -1.65 -20.42 -33.24
C HIS A 222 -1.44 -20.12 -31.73
N ALA A 223 -1.97 -20.99 -30.85
CA ALA A 223 -1.85 -20.83 -29.39
C ALA A 223 -2.10 -19.40 -28.88
N GLN A 224 -3.09 -18.72 -29.50
CA GLN A 224 -3.38 -17.32 -29.19
C GLN A 224 -4.02 -17.18 -27.81
N SER A 225 -3.47 -16.35 -26.97
CA SER A 225 -4.08 -15.96 -25.70
C SER A 225 -4.15 -14.47 -25.54
N VAL A 226 -5.28 -14.00 -25.01
CA VAL A 226 -5.48 -12.62 -24.59
C VAL A 226 -5.86 -12.63 -23.12
N MET A 227 -5.19 -11.84 -22.31
CA MET A 227 -5.57 -11.59 -20.93
C MET A 227 -5.63 -10.07 -20.71
N THR A 228 -6.77 -9.61 -20.23
CA THR A 228 -6.99 -8.19 -19.95
C THR A 228 -7.39 -8.03 -18.50
N PHE A 229 -6.79 -7.08 -17.85
CA PHE A 229 -7.10 -6.67 -16.49
C PHE A 229 -7.35 -5.16 -16.47
N ALA A 230 -8.40 -4.73 -15.78
CA ALA A 230 -8.62 -3.32 -15.45
C ALA A 230 -9.09 -3.20 -14.00
N ASP A 231 -8.57 -2.22 -13.31
CA ASP A 231 -8.89 -1.90 -11.92
C ASP A 231 -9.08 -0.40 -11.79
N PHE A 232 -10.20 0.01 -11.21
CA PHE A 232 -10.48 1.40 -10.89
C PHE A 232 -10.90 1.50 -9.44
N SER A 233 -10.28 2.40 -8.70
CA SER A 233 -10.58 2.62 -7.29
C SER A 233 -10.75 4.11 -7.00
N THR A 234 -11.75 4.44 -6.18
CA THR A 234 -11.95 5.81 -5.69
C THR A 234 -12.27 5.80 -4.21
N THR A 235 -11.63 6.70 -3.46
CA THR A 235 -11.77 6.78 -2.01
C THR A 235 -12.38 8.11 -1.59
N ARG A 236 -13.53 8.00 -0.92
CA ARG A 236 -14.16 9.14 -0.22
C ARG A 236 -13.63 9.21 1.20
N ASN A 237 -13.47 10.43 1.72
CA ASN A 237 -12.88 10.69 3.04
C ASN A 237 -11.53 9.99 3.23
N ALA A 238 -10.71 9.89 2.18
CA ALA A 238 -9.36 9.35 2.32
C ALA A 238 -8.62 10.09 3.44
N ILE A 239 -7.86 9.34 4.23
CA ILE A 239 -7.05 9.95 5.29
C ILE A 239 -5.72 10.35 4.66
N GLY A 240 -5.52 11.66 4.53
CA GLY A 240 -4.29 12.28 4.09
C GLY A 240 -3.70 13.13 5.20
N ASN A 241 -2.64 13.86 4.90
CA ASN A 241 -2.01 14.77 5.85
C ASN A 241 -2.27 16.22 5.47
N SER A 242 -2.44 17.06 6.49
CA SER A 242 -2.30 18.52 6.42
C SER A 242 -0.95 18.86 7.01
N VAL A 243 -0.13 19.58 6.24
CA VAL A 243 1.19 20.04 6.67
C VAL A 243 1.18 21.55 6.80
N THR A 244 1.55 22.04 7.98
CA THR A 244 1.67 23.47 8.27
C THR A 244 3.05 23.80 8.82
N TYR A 245 3.49 25.04 8.68
CA TYR A 245 4.77 25.52 9.17
C TYR A 245 4.56 26.68 10.16
N ASP A 246 5.29 26.64 11.28
CA ASP A 246 5.35 27.74 12.22
C ASP A 246 6.24 28.85 11.67
N GLY A 247 5.71 30.09 11.64
CA GLY A 247 6.40 31.25 11.05
C GLY A 247 7.62 31.73 11.83
N THR A 248 7.71 31.40 13.11
CA THR A 248 8.77 31.84 14.01
C THR A 248 9.89 30.83 14.11
N THR A 249 9.53 29.56 14.25
CA THR A 249 10.49 28.46 14.48
C THR A 249 10.83 27.70 13.22
N GLY A 250 10.02 27.80 12.16
CA GLY A 250 10.11 26.96 10.97
C GLY A 250 9.68 25.51 11.23
N ALA A 251 9.18 25.18 12.42
CA ALA A 251 8.74 23.85 12.77
C ALA A 251 7.58 23.41 11.88
N ARG A 252 7.62 22.16 11.47
CA ARG A 252 6.60 21.53 10.63
C ARG A 252 5.63 20.76 11.51
N THR A 253 4.34 21.05 11.37
CA THR A 253 3.26 20.28 12.01
C THR A 253 2.52 19.44 10.98
N VAL A 254 2.37 18.15 11.26
CA VAL A 254 1.64 17.19 10.43
C VAL A 254 0.41 16.70 11.18
N GLN A 255 -0.77 16.86 10.58
CA GLN A 255 -2.04 16.41 11.13
C GLN A 255 -2.81 15.58 10.09
N PRO A 256 -3.34 14.39 10.45
CA PRO A 256 -4.20 13.62 9.57
C PRO A 256 -5.55 14.33 9.37
N VAL A 257 -6.01 14.36 8.12
CA VAL A 257 -7.28 14.99 7.74
C VAL A 257 -7.99 14.14 6.69
N ASN A 258 -9.32 14.25 6.64
CA ASN A 258 -10.06 13.64 5.53
C ASN A 258 -9.93 14.51 4.28
N VAL A 259 -9.60 13.88 3.17
CA VAL A 259 -9.48 14.51 1.88
C VAL A 259 -10.22 13.70 0.81
N ASN A 260 -10.91 14.39 -0.10
CA ASN A 260 -11.61 13.78 -1.22
C ASN A 260 -10.89 14.03 -2.53
N GLY A 261 -11.08 13.11 -3.47
CA GLY A 261 -10.55 13.20 -4.82
C GLY A 261 -9.37 12.27 -5.08
N ASN A 262 -9.14 11.29 -4.20
CA ASN A 262 -8.19 10.21 -4.44
C ASN A 262 -8.84 9.14 -5.29
N TRP A 263 -8.17 8.79 -6.39
CA TRP A 263 -8.56 7.68 -7.24
C TRP A 263 -7.35 7.15 -8.00
N ASP A 264 -7.44 5.90 -8.37
CA ASP A 264 -6.45 5.19 -9.17
C ASP A 264 -7.14 4.34 -10.23
N ALA A 265 -6.50 4.24 -11.38
CA ALA A 265 -6.92 3.41 -12.48
C ALA A 265 -5.70 2.67 -13.04
N ASN A 266 -5.83 1.35 -13.20
CA ASN A 266 -4.79 0.50 -13.76
C ASN A 266 -5.41 -0.38 -14.82
N ALA A 267 -4.73 -0.56 -15.94
CA ALA A 267 -5.14 -1.48 -16.99
C ALA A 267 -3.91 -2.18 -17.57
N ALA A 268 -4.08 -3.44 -17.92
CA ALA A 268 -3.05 -4.20 -18.63
C ALA A 268 -3.69 -5.16 -19.62
N VAL A 269 -3.03 -5.32 -20.74
CA VAL A 269 -3.37 -6.30 -21.78
C VAL A 269 -2.12 -7.13 -22.08
N MET A 270 -2.26 -8.44 -21.97
CA MET A 270 -1.28 -9.40 -22.41
C MET A 270 -1.82 -10.09 -23.66
N PHE A 271 -1.02 -10.16 -24.69
CA PHE A 271 -1.33 -10.93 -25.89
C PHE A 271 -0.16 -11.81 -26.26
N ASN A 272 -0.44 -13.11 -26.44
CA ASN A 272 0.54 -14.08 -26.86
C ASN A 272 0.02 -14.79 -28.08
N THR A 273 0.89 -15.03 -29.05
CA THR A 273 0.55 -15.80 -30.27
C THR A 273 1.78 -16.47 -30.85
N SER A 274 1.56 -17.65 -31.42
CA SER A 274 2.50 -18.24 -32.36
C SER A 274 2.18 -17.74 -33.77
N ILE A 275 3.19 -17.32 -34.52
CA ILE A 275 3.02 -16.89 -35.93
C ILE A 275 2.71 -18.11 -36.80
N ASP A 276 3.40 -19.20 -36.52
CA ASP A 276 3.29 -20.47 -37.24
C ASP A 276 2.50 -21.51 -36.43
N SER A 277 1.96 -22.52 -37.12
CA SER A 277 1.21 -23.57 -36.50
C SER A 277 2.05 -24.57 -35.70
N ALA A 278 3.36 -24.61 -35.96
CA ALA A 278 4.32 -25.46 -35.26
C ALA A 278 4.79 -24.84 -33.93
N GLY A 279 4.49 -23.56 -33.68
CA GLY A 279 4.88 -22.88 -32.46
C GLY A 279 6.36 -22.49 -32.39
N VAL A 280 7.04 -22.45 -33.55
CA VAL A 280 8.45 -22.11 -33.65
C VAL A 280 8.69 -20.62 -33.37
N TRP A 281 7.83 -19.77 -33.92
CA TRP A 281 7.86 -18.33 -33.73
C TRP A 281 6.74 -17.90 -32.75
N ASN A 282 7.11 -17.26 -31.67
CA ASN A 282 6.17 -16.74 -30.70
C ASN A 282 6.38 -15.23 -30.47
N ILE A 283 5.28 -14.51 -30.37
CA ILE A 283 5.26 -13.08 -30.01
C ILE A 283 4.43 -12.92 -28.75
N ASN A 284 4.97 -12.19 -27.79
CA ASN A 284 4.29 -11.80 -26.56
C ASN A 284 4.34 -10.29 -26.42
N THR A 285 3.20 -9.70 -26.10
CA THR A 285 3.09 -8.29 -25.78
C THR A 285 2.50 -8.09 -24.41
N PHE A 286 2.94 -7.07 -23.69
CA PHE A 286 2.40 -6.65 -22.41
C PHE A 286 2.31 -5.13 -22.37
N THR A 287 1.10 -4.63 -22.63
CA THR A 287 0.77 -3.21 -22.53
C THR A 287 0.19 -2.91 -21.17
N ARG A 288 0.68 -1.90 -20.48
CA ARG A 288 0.16 -1.47 -19.19
C ARG A 288 -0.01 0.03 -19.11
N GLY A 289 -1.03 0.46 -18.38
CA GLY A 289 -1.24 1.85 -18.05
C GLY A 289 -1.72 1.99 -16.63
N SER A 290 -1.21 2.98 -15.91
CA SER A 290 -1.71 3.35 -14.59
C SER A 290 -1.81 4.85 -14.45
N PHE A 291 -2.85 5.28 -13.77
CA PHE A 291 -3.03 6.67 -13.39
C PHE A 291 -3.44 6.74 -11.93
N ASN A 292 -2.71 7.56 -11.16
CA ASN A 292 -2.97 7.77 -9.75
C ASN A 292 -3.14 9.26 -9.47
N ARG A 293 -4.15 9.60 -8.68
CA ARG A 293 -4.40 10.94 -8.21
C ARG A 293 -4.51 10.95 -6.70
N TYR A 294 -3.56 11.58 -6.05
CA TYR A 294 -3.51 11.75 -4.60
C TYR A 294 -3.75 13.21 -4.23
N ALA A 295 -4.53 13.41 -3.20
CA ALA A 295 -4.79 14.72 -2.62
C ALA A 295 -4.37 14.74 -1.15
N SER A 296 -3.82 15.86 -0.72
CA SER A 296 -3.45 16.20 0.65
C SER A 296 -3.68 17.70 0.87
N TYR A 297 -3.31 18.22 2.02
CA TYR A 297 -3.26 19.66 2.25
C TYR A 297 -1.84 20.07 2.61
N LEU A 298 -1.40 21.18 2.06
CA LEU A 298 -0.04 21.69 2.22
C LEU A 298 -0.07 23.21 2.35
N GLN A 299 0.62 23.73 3.34
CA GLN A 299 1.06 25.10 3.43
C GLN A 299 2.44 25.18 2.78
N GLN A 300 2.62 26.01 1.75
CA GLN A 300 3.89 26.08 1.01
C GLN A 300 5.00 26.74 1.82
N ASN A 301 4.64 27.74 2.63
CA ASN A 301 5.53 28.43 3.56
C ASN A 301 4.73 28.96 4.75
N ALA A 302 5.41 29.46 5.77
CA ALA A 302 4.81 29.88 7.03
C ALA A 302 3.75 31.02 6.89
N THR A 303 3.73 31.75 5.79
CA THR A 303 2.82 32.88 5.54
C THR A 303 1.70 32.56 4.55
N SER A 304 1.79 31.44 3.83
CA SER A 304 0.76 31.03 2.87
C SER A 304 -0.43 30.36 3.56
N ALA A 305 -1.58 30.37 2.91
CA ALA A 305 -2.73 29.58 3.33
C ALA A 305 -2.46 28.09 3.11
N VAL A 306 -3.18 27.24 3.85
CA VAL A 306 -3.19 25.78 3.61
C VAL A 306 -4.03 25.49 2.37
N GLU A 307 -3.43 24.93 1.36
CA GLU A 307 -4.06 24.63 0.08
C GLU A 307 -4.13 23.13 -0.20
N LYS A 308 -5.07 22.75 -1.06
CA LYS A 308 -5.18 21.38 -1.51
C LYS A 308 -4.05 21.03 -2.47
N ASN A 309 -3.18 20.15 -2.04
CA ASN A 309 -2.07 19.62 -2.82
C ASN A 309 -2.53 18.39 -3.60
N ILE A 310 -2.38 18.40 -4.91
CA ILE A 310 -2.80 17.32 -5.81
C ILE A 310 -1.59 16.83 -6.59
N THR A 311 -1.27 15.56 -6.40
CA THR A 311 -0.24 14.88 -7.18
C THR A 311 -0.89 13.88 -8.12
N LYS A 312 -0.50 13.92 -9.38
CA LYS A 312 -0.94 13.01 -10.44
C LYS A 312 0.26 12.24 -10.97
N TYR A 313 0.10 10.93 -11.09
CA TYR A 313 1.07 10.03 -11.71
C TYR A 313 0.42 9.29 -12.86
N LEU A 314 1.02 9.38 -14.04
CA LEU A 314 0.72 8.57 -15.21
C LEU A 314 1.91 7.68 -15.50
N THR A 315 1.69 6.39 -15.60
CA THR A 315 2.70 5.43 -16.10
C THR A 315 2.11 4.67 -17.28
N LEU A 316 2.84 4.65 -18.38
CA LEU A 316 2.53 3.85 -19.57
C LEU A 316 3.71 2.95 -19.84
N GLY A 317 3.46 1.68 -20.04
CA GLY A 317 4.51 0.70 -20.31
C GLY A 317 4.11 -0.26 -21.42
N GLU A 318 5.06 -0.58 -22.26
CA GLU A 318 4.94 -1.61 -23.28
C GLU A 318 6.13 -2.55 -23.20
N ARG A 319 5.85 -3.84 -23.25
CA ARG A 319 6.88 -4.87 -23.38
C ARG A 319 6.54 -5.75 -24.57
N LEU A 320 7.51 -5.93 -25.45
CA LEU A 320 7.42 -6.82 -26.59
C LEU A 320 8.51 -7.87 -26.48
N SER A 321 8.17 -9.13 -26.68
CA SER A 321 9.17 -10.18 -26.84
C SER A 321 8.82 -11.06 -28.03
N ALA A 322 9.84 -11.48 -28.75
CA ALA A 322 9.76 -12.42 -29.85
C ALA A 322 10.73 -13.57 -29.61
N SER A 323 10.29 -14.80 -29.80
CA SER A 323 11.15 -15.97 -29.64
C SER A 323 11.05 -16.90 -30.85
N TYR A 324 12.19 -17.45 -31.21
CA TYR A 324 12.32 -18.51 -32.20
C TYR A 324 12.90 -19.73 -31.50
N ARG A 325 12.19 -20.86 -31.57
CA ARG A 325 12.58 -22.07 -30.85
C ARG A 325 12.50 -23.28 -31.76
N THR A 326 13.63 -23.97 -31.91
CA THR A 326 13.75 -25.28 -32.57
C THR A 326 14.37 -26.30 -31.60
N SER A 327 14.58 -27.54 -32.03
CA SER A 327 15.20 -28.56 -31.20
C SER A 327 16.65 -28.26 -30.80
N TRP A 328 17.37 -27.46 -31.55
CA TRP A 328 18.80 -27.16 -31.35
C TRP A 328 19.11 -25.67 -31.07
N LEU A 329 18.16 -24.78 -31.37
CA LEU A 329 18.35 -23.32 -31.22
C LEU A 329 17.13 -22.69 -30.57
N GLU A 330 17.36 -21.89 -29.52
CA GLU A 330 16.41 -20.94 -28.98
C GLU A 330 17.01 -19.54 -29.04
N LEU A 331 16.31 -18.62 -29.73
CA LEU A 331 16.60 -17.20 -29.77
C LEU A 331 15.43 -16.47 -29.16
N ALA A 332 15.67 -15.59 -28.21
CA ALA A 332 14.66 -14.67 -27.68
C ALA A 332 15.17 -13.24 -27.77
N LEU A 333 14.30 -12.34 -28.22
CA LEU A 333 14.52 -10.91 -28.25
C LEU A 333 13.45 -10.25 -27.42
N ASP A 334 13.81 -9.32 -26.58
CA ASP A 334 12.88 -8.55 -25.77
C ASP A 334 13.19 -7.06 -25.74
N GLY A 335 12.14 -6.28 -25.65
CA GLY A 335 12.24 -4.84 -25.48
C GLY A 335 11.10 -4.32 -24.62
N SER A 336 11.39 -3.32 -23.81
CA SER A 336 10.37 -2.61 -23.04
C SER A 336 10.64 -1.12 -22.99
N VAL A 337 9.56 -0.37 -22.91
CA VAL A 337 9.58 1.06 -22.67
C VAL A 337 8.58 1.40 -21.58
N ASP A 338 9.01 2.16 -20.59
CA ASP A 338 8.16 2.70 -19.53
C ASP A 338 8.29 4.23 -19.52
N TYR A 339 7.15 4.89 -19.68
CA TYR A 339 7.02 6.33 -19.54
C TYR A 339 6.31 6.65 -18.24
N THR A 340 6.88 7.51 -17.42
CA THR A 340 6.26 8.02 -16.20
C THR A 340 6.20 9.54 -16.21
N HIS A 341 5.02 10.09 -16.00
CA HIS A 341 4.79 11.52 -15.84
C HIS A 341 4.19 11.81 -14.47
N SER A 342 4.89 12.62 -13.68
CA SER A 342 4.38 13.14 -12.40
C SER A 342 4.09 14.63 -12.51
N LYS A 343 2.98 15.06 -11.91
CA LYS A 343 2.58 16.46 -11.85
C LYS A 343 2.01 16.79 -10.48
N ASN A 344 2.54 17.86 -9.87
CA ASN A 344 2.03 18.41 -8.62
C ASN A 344 1.57 19.86 -8.85
N ASN A 345 0.45 20.26 -8.26
CA ASN A 345 -0.11 21.60 -8.49
C ASN A 345 0.55 22.69 -7.64
N LEU A 346 1.14 22.36 -6.49
CA LEU A 346 1.78 23.33 -5.59
C LEU A 346 3.31 23.27 -5.65
N GLN A 347 3.87 22.13 -5.99
CA GLN A 347 5.30 21.86 -6.01
C GLN A 347 5.75 21.54 -7.44
N SER A 348 5.84 22.54 -8.29
CA SER A 348 6.17 22.38 -9.72
C SER A 348 7.55 21.76 -9.96
N LEU A 349 8.51 21.91 -9.05
CA LEU A 349 9.82 21.26 -9.11
C LEU A 349 9.72 19.71 -9.08
N ASN A 350 8.61 19.16 -8.58
CA ASN A 350 8.33 17.74 -8.58
C ASN A 350 7.69 17.24 -9.89
N ASN A 351 7.46 18.13 -10.86
CA ASN A 351 6.95 17.72 -12.17
C ASN A 351 8.10 17.06 -12.95
N LEU A 352 7.90 15.83 -13.35
CA LEU A 352 8.93 15.01 -13.96
C LEU A 352 8.32 14.12 -15.04
N SER A 353 9.03 14.00 -16.16
CA SER A 353 8.71 13.06 -17.23
C SER A 353 9.93 12.20 -17.49
N THR A 354 9.82 10.92 -17.18
CA THR A 354 10.93 9.97 -17.30
C THR A 354 10.61 8.84 -18.26
N TRP A 355 11.65 8.38 -18.93
CA TRP A 355 11.63 7.24 -19.81
C TRP A 355 12.63 6.19 -19.33
N GLN A 356 12.20 4.95 -19.30
CA GLN A 356 13.07 3.80 -19.06
C GLN A 356 12.93 2.86 -20.24
N PHE A 357 14.07 2.44 -20.79
CA PHE A 357 14.15 1.50 -21.90
C PHE A 357 14.94 0.29 -21.44
N SER A 358 14.49 -0.88 -21.81
CA SER A 358 15.25 -2.12 -21.67
C SER A 358 15.12 -2.90 -22.97
N TYR A 359 16.20 -3.36 -23.51
CA TYR A 359 16.22 -4.21 -24.69
C TYR A 359 17.36 -5.20 -24.60
N GLY A 360 17.12 -6.37 -25.16
CA GLY A 360 18.11 -7.42 -25.10
C GLY A 360 17.72 -8.65 -25.88
N GLY A 361 18.50 -9.68 -25.69
CA GLY A 361 18.24 -10.97 -26.27
C GLY A 361 19.06 -12.07 -25.63
N SER A 362 18.55 -13.28 -25.74
CA SER A 362 19.24 -14.49 -25.32
C SER A 362 19.31 -15.50 -26.45
N LEU A 363 20.39 -16.25 -26.47
CA LEU A 363 20.66 -17.27 -27.44
C LEU A 363 21.07 -18.54 -26.70
N ILE A 364 20.41 -19.67 -27.00
CA ILE A 364 20.72 -20.96 -26.42
C ILE A 364 20.90 -21.96 -27.55
N PHE A 365 22.07 -22.60 -27.61
CA PHE A 365 22.35 -23.73 -28.50
C PHE A 365 22.31 -25.04 -27.70
N SER A 366 21.49 -25.99 -28.13
CA SER A 366 21.50 -27.36 -27.63
C SER A 366 22.45 -28.18 -28.51
N LEU A 367 23.55 -28.59 -27.93
CA LEU A 367 24.59 -29.33 -28.57
C LEU A 367 24.43 -30.87 -28.36
N PRO A 368 25.08 -31.74 -29.18
CA PRO A 368 25.16 -33.17 -28.86
C PRO A 368 25.70 -33.42 -27.45
N TRP A 369 25.46 -34.61 -26.93
CA TRP A 369 25.91 -35.11 -25.60
C TRP A 369 25.30 -34.30 -24.40
N ASN A 370 24.07 -33.79 -24.54
CA ASN A 370 23.37 -33.01 -23.51
C ASN A 370 24.14 -31.77 -23.06
N MET A 371 24.95 -31.16 -23.91
CA MET A 371 25.60 -29.88 -23.66
C MET A 371 24.72 -28.74 -24.13
N SER A 372 24.82 -27.59 -23.48
CA SER A 372 24.18 -26.36 -23.92
C SER A 372 25.16 -25.21 -23.84
N LEU A 373 25.10 -24.31 -24.80
CA LEU A 373 25.80 -23.00 -24.79
C LEU A 373 24.74 -21.92 -24.74
N SER A 374 24.80 -21.05 -23.73
CA SER A 374 23.89 -19.93 -23.58
C SER A 374 24.64 -18.61 -23.46
N THR A 375 24.08 -17.57 -24.05
CA THR A 375 24.51 -16.18 -23.87
C THR A 375 23.30 -15.28 -23.80
N ASP A 376 23.38 -14.25 -23.00
CA ASP A 376 22.39 -13.20 -22.90
C ASP A 376 23.04 -11.82 -22.84
N LEU A 377 22.35 -10.84 -23.41
CA LEU A 377 22.77 -9.44 -23.42
C LEU A 377 21.55 -8.56 -23.17
N HIS A 378 21.62 -7.72 -22.14
CA HIS A 378 20.59 -6.75 -21.83
C HIS A 378 21.18 -5.36 -21.60
N GLN A 379 20.56 -4.36 -22.18
CA GLN A 379 20.89 -2.96 -22.03
C GLN A 379 19.69 -2.23 -21.40
N ASN A 380 19.97 -1.43 -20.37
CA ASN A 380 19.00 -0.55 -19.73
C ASN A 380 19.43 0.90 -19.88
N SER A 381 18.52 1.77 -20.26
CA SER A 381 18.75 3.20 -20.30
C SER A 381 17.63 3.98 -19.63
N ARG A 382 17.97 5.14 -19.07
CA ARG A 382 17.05 6.02 -18.35
C ARG A 382 17.24 7.44 -18.80
N ARG A 383 16.16 8.17 -19.01
CA ARG A 383 16.19 9.57 -19.45
C ARG A 383 15.10 10.40 -18.76
N GLY A 384 15.34 11.70 -18.70
CA GLY A 384 14.38 12.67 -18.19
C GLY A 384 14.43 12.89 -16.68
N TYR A 385 15.43 12.37 -15.98
CA TYR A 385 15.63 12.64 -14.56
C TYR A 385 16.32 13.98 -14.35
N ASN A 386 15.91 14.74 -13.33
CA ASN A 386 16.50 16.04 -12.98
C ASN A 386 17.97 15.91 -12.53
N ASP A 387 18.32 14.80 -11.88
CA ASP A 387 19.69 14.46 -11.57
C ASP A 387 20.33 13.77 -12.80
N ALA A 388 21.36 14.39 -13.34
CA ALA A 388 22.08 13.88 -14.51
C ALA A 388 22.70 12.49 -14.25
N ALA A 389 23.08 12.18 -13.03
CA ALA A 389 23.66 10.88 -12.65
C ALA A 389 22.65 9.72 -12.77
N LEU A 390 21.36 10.01 -12.76
CA LEU A 390 20.29 9.02 -12.94
C LEU A 390 19.96 8.76 -14.41
N ASN A 391 20.42 9.60 -15.32
CA ASN A 391 20.27 9.41 -16.76
C ASN A 391 21.41 8.53 -17.27
N THR A 392 21.06 7.36 -17.81
CA THR A 392 22.03 6.39 -18.34
C THR A 392 21.70 6.07 -19.79
N ASN A 393 22.72 5.83 -20.59
CA ASN A 393 22.58 5.38 -21.98
C ASN A 393 22.80 3.88 -22.08
#